data_8cbb6f5b4817dd22935257549285ea7f
#
_entry.id   8cbb6f5b4817dd22935257549285ea7f
#
_cell.length_a   1.000
_cell.length_b   1.000
_cell.length_c   1.000
_cell.angle_alpha   90.00
_cell.angle_beta   90.00
_cell.angle_gamma   90.00
#
_symmetry.space_group_name_H-M   'P 1'
#
loop_
_entity.id
_entity.type
_entity.pdbx_description
1 polymer ?
#
loop_
_entity_poly.entity_id
_entity_poly.type
_entity_poly.pdbx_seq_one_letter_code
_entity_poly.pdbx_strand_id
1 'polypeptide(L)'
;MNTDHQKILIDFERLFAMENIPVARPGQRHYHHGWVSLPCPFCKGGRDGNHLGYSPKYKVFTCWRCGRHTVGEVLAALLGKPKRDAVQYALERYPADAFSALREQKTYERPYELELIGSKTPDEVHVRYLNSRHIDTDWLVDRYDARFTKEHKTHRWRVILPIWHTNRYVSYVGRDVTGEASHRYLTCFPENEVYDIKLCLFGMQRAIWDTVIVVEGPFDALRIGEGAIATLGSGWKNEQARLIGTRFRRSYILFDAEKDAIIRARKLAQACMMFNNGHKSSVITLSGEQGKDPGELPEETLVKLRELIHG
;
A
#
# COMPACT_ATOMS: atom_id res chain seq x y z
N MET A 1 -13.25 21.90 15.85
CA MET A 1 -12.14 22.65 15.24
C MET A 1 -11.01 21.67 14.93
N ASN A 2 -10.82 21.37 13.67
CA ASN A 2 -9.98 20.29 13.18
C ASN A 2 -8.54 20.78 13.03
N THR A 3 -7.63 20.41 13.93
CA THR A 3 -6.24 20.90 14.02
C THR A 3 -5.21 19.99 13.34
N ASP A 4 -5.64 19.07 12.46
CA ASP A 4 -4.75 18.02 11.90
C ASP A 4 -4.10 18.34 10.55
N HIS A 5 -4.18 19.58 10.05
CA HIS A 5 -3.58 19.98 8.77
C HIS A 5 -2.56 21.13 8.85
N GLN A 6 -2.01 21.42 10.04
CA GLN A 6 -0.85 22.30 10.09
C GLN A 6 0.33 21.58 9.43
N LYS A 7 0.87 22.17 8.34
CA LYS A 7 2.14 21.76 7.74
C LYS A 7 3.16 21.62 8.88
N ILE A 8 3.65 20.40 9.12
CA ILE A 8 4.70 20.17 10.12
C ILE A 8 5.97 20.80 9.56
N LEU A 9 6.34 21.93 10.14
CA LEU A 9 7.48 22.77 9.75
C LEU A 9 8.70 22.49 10.62
N ILE A 10 8.96 21.21 10.98
CA ILE A 10 10.10 20.79 11.81
C ILE A 10 11.05 19.96 10.94
N ASP A 11 12.33 20.34 10.99
CA ASP A 11 13.45 19.55 10.46
C ASP A 11 13.83 18.46 11.46
N PHE A 12 13.24 17.28 11.31
CA PHE A 12 13.45 16.14 12.21
C PHE A 12 14.85 15.55 12.11
N GLU A 13 15.50 15.59 10.95
CA GLU A 13 16.86 15.05 10.82
C GLU A 13 17.85 15.89 11.61
N ARG A 14 17.73 17.21 11.48
CA ARG A 14 18.51 18.16 12.28
C ARG A 14 18.19 18.04 13.77
N LEU A 15 16.92 17.91 14.15
CA LEU A 15 16.52 17.72 15.53
C LEU A 15 17.15 16.46 16.12
N PHE A 16 17.05 15.31 15.45
CA PHE A 16 17.63 14.06 15.95
C PHE A 16 19.15 14.15 16.10
N ALA A 17 19.83 14.79 15.16
CA ALA A 17 21.27 14.99 15.22
C ALA A 17 21.68 15.89 16.40
N MET A 18 21.00 17.01 16.57
CA MET A 18 21.36 18.02 17.59
C MET A 18 20.95 17.62 19.01
N GLU A 19 19.87 16.87 19.17
CA GLU A 19 19.39 16.34 20.44
C GLU A 19 20.02 14.97 20.79
N ASN A 20 21.02 14.52 20.01
CA ASN A 20 21.70 13.23 20.19
C ASN A 20 20.74 12.02 20.23
N ILE A 21 19.66 12.07 19.48
CA ILE A 21 18.70 10.98 19.35
C ILE A 21 19.29 9.95 18.38
N PRO A 22 19.53 8.71 18.82
CA PRO A 22 20.15 7.70 17.95
C PRO A 22 19.21 7.32 16.79
N VAL A 23 19.73 7.31 15.58
CA VAL A 23 19.02 6.86 14.38
C VAL A 23 19.76 5.72 13.73
N ALA A 24 19.03 4.78 13.11
CA ALA A 24 19.62 3.64 12.42
C ALA A 24 20.36 4.10 11.15
N ARG A 25 21.53 3.53 10.92
CA ARG A 25 22.37 3.74 9.71
C ARG A 25 22.16 2.59 8.71
N PRO A 26 22.50 2.79 7.42
CA PRO A 26 22.50 1.72 6.44
C PRO A 26 23.25 0.49 6.96
N GLY A 27 22.64 -0.71 6.81
CA GLY A 27 23.19 -1.97 7.30
C GLY A 27 22.84 -2.33 8.75
N GLN A 28 22.29 -1.41 9.54
CA GLN A 28 21.78 -1.72 10.88
C GLN A 28 20.40 -2.35 10.84
N ARG A 29 20.08 -3.11 11.88
CA ARG A 29 18.76 -3.73 12.06
C ARG A 29 17.66 -2.68 12.04
N HIS A 30 16.59 -2.93 11.29
CA HIS A 30 15.43 -2.03 11.11
C HIS A 30 15.75 -0.69 10.42
N TYR A 31 16.87 -0.61 9.68
CA TYR A 31 17.04 0.46 8.73
C TYR A 31 16.14 0.25 7.51
N HIS A 32 15.37 1.29 7.14
CA HIS A 32 14.53 1.28 5.94
C HIS A 32 14.85 2.51 5.09
N HIS A 33 15.13 2.28 3.81
CA HIS A 33 15.41 3.37 2.87
C HIS A 33 14.20 4.34 2.78
N GLY A 34 14.47 5.64 2.87
CA GLY A 34 13.43 6.68 2.85
C GLY A 34 12.70 6.90 4.17
N TRP A 35 13.12 6.20 5.25
CA TRP A 35 12.63 6.41 6.60
C TRP A 35 13.80 6.68 7.56
N VAL A 36 13.58 7.54 8.54
CA VAL A 36 14.50 7.69 9.67
C VAL A 36 14.02 6.77 10.78
N SER A 37 14.76 5.70 11.06
CA SER A 37 14.39 4.70 12.05
C SER A 37 15.13 4.93 13.37
N LEU A 38 14.41 4.90 14.49
CA LEU A 38 14.93 5.18 15.84
C LEU A 38 14.29 4.25 16.87
N PRO A 39 14.90 4.13 18.08
CA PRO A 39 14.30 3.37 19.18
C PRO A 39 12.93 3.93 19.56
N CYS A 40 11.93 3.06 19.68
CA CYS A 40 10.59 3.48 20.04
C CYS A 40 10.47 3.73 21.57
N PRO A 41 10.11 4.96 22.00
CA PRO A 41 9.97 5.25 23.43
C PRO A 41 8.70 4.68 24.06
N PHE A 42 7.77 4.14 23.25
CA PHE A 42 6.46 3.67 23.70
C PHE A 42 6.39 2.14 23.84
N CYS A 43 7.32 1.39 23.25
CA CYS A 43 7.29 -0.07 23.31
C CYS A 43 7.69 -0.58 24.70
N LYS A 44 6.84 -1.42 25.30
CA LYS A 44 7.18 -2.23 26.48
C LYS A 44 8.07 -3.39 26.03
N GLY A 45 9.33 -3.44 26.47
CA GLY A 45 10.18 -4.60 26.18
C GLY A 45 11.53 -4.30 25.54
N GLY A 46 12.10 -3.16 25.85
CA GLY A 46 13.49 -2.87 25.57
C GLY A 46 13.75 -1.88 24.46
N ARG A 47 14.81 -1.14 24.68
CA ARG A 47 15.37 -0.16 23.73
C ARG A 47 16.10 -0.82 22.55
N ASP A 48 16.02 -2.15 22.43
CA ASP A 48 16.76 -2.95 21.45
C ASP A 48 15.98 -3.04 20.13
N GLY A 49 16.15 -2.03 19.31
CA GLY A 49 15.67 -2.03 17.94
C GLY A 49 15.03 -0.72 17.54
N ASN A 50 15.37 -0.27 16.34
CA ASN A 50 14.89 0.98 15.76
C ASN A 50 13.49 0.78 15.14
N HIS A 51 12.49 0.52 16.00
CA HIS A 51 11.13 0.15 15.59
C HIS A 51 10.24 1.36 15.22
N LEU A 52 10.59 2.56 15.68
CA LEU A 52 9.87 3.78 15.34
C LEU A 52 10.48 4.38 14.07
N GLY A 53 9.69 4.46 13.02
CA GLY A 53 10.06 5.10 11.77
C GLY A 53 9.42 6.49 11.65
N TYR A 54 10.20 7.48 11.27
CA TYR A 54 9.72 8.76 10.75
C TYR A 54 9.80 8.73 9.22
N SER A 55 8.69 9.03 8.57
CA SER A 55 8.68 9.23 7.12
C SER A 55 8.73 10.71 6.79
N PRO A 56 9.84 11.24 6.24
CA PRO A 56 9.92 12.62 5.76
C PRO A 56 8.84 12.93 4.73
N LYS A 57 8.57 11.99 3.83
CA LYS A 57 7.57 12.12 2.77
C LYS A 57 6.15 12.31 3.31
N TYR A 58 5.75 11.50 4.29
CA TYR A 58 4.38 11.52 4.82
C TYR A 58 4.26 12.32 6.12
N LYS A 59 5.39 12.75 6.70
CA LYS A 59 5.49 13.51 7.96
C LYS A 59 4.75 12.81 9.12
N VAL A 60 4.91 11.48 9.20
CA VAL A 60 4.27 10.63 10.20
C VAL A 60 5.29 9.78 10.94
N PHE A 61 4.97 9.48 12.19
CA PHE A 61 5.68 8.48 12.98
C PHE A 61 4.86 7.19 13.06
N THR A 62 5.50 6.07 12.76
CA THR A 62 4.88 4.75 12.86
C THR A 62 5.86 3.77 13.48
N CYS A 63 5.45 3.09 14.53
CA CYS A 63 6.19 1.98 15.11
C CYS A 63 5.65 0.65 14.59
N TRP A 64 6.52 -0.24 14.17
CA TRP A 64 6.15 -1.59 13.67
C TRP A 64 5.47 -2.47 14.72
N ARG A 65 5.68 -2.17 16.02
CA ARG A 65 5.14 -2.94 17.14
C ARG A 65 3.91 -2.32 17.79
N CYS A 66 3.92 -1.01 18.04
CA CYS A 66 2.87 -0.34 18.82
C CYS A 66 2.02 0.63 17.99
N GLY A 67 2.27 0.71 16.66
CA GLY A 67 1.42 1.47 15.75
C GLY A 67 1.81 2.93 15.57
N ARG A 68 0.86 3.73 15.13
CA ARG A 68 1.07 5.14 14.75
C ARG A 68 1.07 6.04 15.99
N HIS A 69 1.98 7.02 15.99
CA HIS A 69 2.09 8.04 17.03
C HIS A 69 2.01 9.44 16.42
N THR A 70 1.42 10.36 17.17
CA THR A 70 1.41 11.78 16.77
C THR A 70 2.79 12.41 16.98
N VAL A 71 3.10 13.43 16.19
CA VAL A 71 4.36 14.19 16.31
C VAL A 71 4.55 14.70 17.75
N GLY A 72 3.51 15.25 18.36
CA GLY A 72 3.59 15.77 19.72
C GLY A 72 3.87 14.71 20.77
N GLU A 73 3.37 13.49 20.62
CA GLU A 73 3.67 12.35 21.51
C GLU A 73 5.14 11.94 21.41
N VAL A 74 5.60 11.78 20.16
CA VAL A 74 7.01 11.40 19.92
C VAL A 74 7.97 12.46 20.44
N LEU A 75 7.73 13.73 20.13
CA LEU A 75 8.58 14.83 20.63
C LEU A 75 8.56 14.92 22.17
N ALA A 76 7.40 14.77 22.80
CA ALA A 76 7.28 14.76 24.25
C ALA A 76 8.13 13.65 24.88
N ALA A 77 8.05 12.45 24.33
CA ALA A 77 8.78 11.29 24.83
C ALA A 77 10.30 11.38 24.58
N LEU A 78 10.72 11.90 23.42
CA LEU A 78 12.14 12.01 23.04
C LEU A 78 12.84 13.17 23.76
N LEU A 79 12.15 14.29 23.97
CA LEU A 79 12.71 15.50 24.57
C LEU A 79 12.46 15.59 26.09
N GLY A 80 11.67 14.69 26.67
CA GLY A 80 11.33 14.72 28.09
C GLY A 80 10.53 15.96 28.49
N LYS A 81 9.70 16.51 27.61
CA LYS A 81 8.93 17.74 27.79
C LYS A 81 7.42 17.48 27.70
N PRO A 82 6.56 18.31 28.29
CA PRO A 82 5.13 18.28 28.01
C PRO A 82 4.86 18.43 26.50
N LYS A 83 3.83 17.74 25.97
CA LYS A 83 3.53 17.65 24.54
C LYS A 83 3.52 19.01 23.81
N ARG A 84 2.87 20.02 24.41
CA ARG A 84 2.79 21.37 23.85
C ARG A 84 4.16 22.04 23.79
N ASP A 85 4.91 21.95 24.86
CA ASP A 85 6.23 22.59 25.00
C ASP A 85 7.26 21.91 24.11
N ALA A 86 7.19 20.58 23.94
CA ALA A 86 8.04 19.82 23.05
C ALA A 86 7.84 20.22 21.58
N VAL A 87 6.58 20.40 21.15
CA VAL A 87 6.27 20.85 19.79
C VAL A 87 6.74 22.29 19.57
N GLN A 88 6.47 23.17 20.51
CA GLN A 88 6.91 24.57 20.42
C GLN A 88 8.45 24.69 20.40
N TYR A 89 9.14 23.99 21.28
CA TYR A 89 10.61 23.90 21.29
C TYR A 89 11.17 23.44 19.95
N ALA A 90 10.58 22.39 19.36
CA ALA A 90 11.03 21.86 18.08
C ALA A 90 10.80 22.84 16.91
N LEU A 91 9.65 23.53 16.89
CA LEU A 91 9.33 24.53 15.88
C LEU A 91 10.25 25.75 15.93
N GLU A 92 10.60 26.19 17.14
CA GLU A 92 11.48 27.39 17.34
C GLU A 92 12.94 27.08 17.04
N ARG A 93 13.41 25.89 17.41
CA ARG A 93 14.84 25.55 17.36
C ARG A 93 15.25 24.82 16.09
N TYR A 94 14.32 24.06 15.50
CA TYR A 94 14.53 23.26 14.29
C TYR A 94 13.45 23.52 13.24
N PRO A 95 13.24 24.78 12.85
CA PRO A 95 12.28 25.06 11.78
C PRO A 95 12.77 24.41 10.49
N ALA A 96 11.84 23.76 9.77
CA ALA A 96 12.12 23.37 8.40
C ALA A 96 12.13 24.62 7.53
N ASP A 97 13.25 24.91 6.86
CA ASP A 97 13.33 25.98 5.90
C ASP A 97 12.31 25.75 4.79
N ALA A 98 11.62 26.82 4.35
CA ALA A 98 10.68 26.73 3.23
C ALA A 98 11.35 26.15 1.97
N PHE A 99 12.67 26.34 1.82
CA PHE A 99 13.50 25.75 0.77
C PHE A 99 13.83 24.27 0.99
N SER A 100 13.97 23.78 2.24
CA SER A 100 14.19 22.35 2.50
C SER A 100 12.92 21.54 2.26
N ALA A 101 11.76 22.11 2.56
CA ALA A 101 10.46 21.50 2.21
C ALA A 101 10.24 21.40 0.68
N LEU A 102 10.89 22.24 -0.10
CA LEU A 102 10.92 22.20 -1.58
C LEU A 102 12.02 21.25 -2.11
N ARG A 103 13.12 21.07 -1.36
CA ARG A 103 14.21 20.17 -1.76
C ARG A 103 13.90 18.69 -1.58
N GLU A 104 12.97 18.34 -0.70
CA GLU A 104 12.64 16.93 -0.39
C GLU A 104 11.47 16.35 -1.18
N GLN A 105 10.87 17.07 -2.08
CA GLN A 105 10.33 16.43 -3.26
C GLN A 105 11.52 16.09 -4.16
N LYS A 106 12.21 14.96 -3.90
CA LYS A 106 12.94 14.29 -4.97
C LYS A 106 11.91 14.08 -6.06
N THR A 107 11.85 15.00 -6.98
CA THR A 107 11.26 14.79 -8.29
C THR A 107 12.14 13.74 -8.93
N TYR A 108 11.81 12.47 -8.71
CA TYR A 108 12.34 11.40 -9.53
C TYR A 108 11.86 11.75 -10.93
N GLU A 109 12.80 11.99 -11.86
CA GLU A 109 12.47 11.90 -13.26
C GLU A 109 12.04 10.45 -13.46
N ARG A 110 10.74 10.25 -13.54
CA ARG A 110 10.18 8.91 -13.73
C ARG A 110 10.62 8.41 -15.09
N PRO A 111 11.02 7.14 -15.22
CA PRO A 111 11.41 6.60 -16.50
C PRO A 111 10.22 6.68 -17.48
N TYR A 112 10.52 6.86 -18.76
CA TYR A 112 9.49 6.85 -19.79
C TYR A 112 8.84 5.47 -19.94
N GLU A 113 9.61 4.41 -19.73
CA GLU A 113 9.21 3.03 -19.87
C GLU A 113 9.61 2.23 -18.63
N LEU A 114 8.74 1.31 -18.21
CA LEU A 114 8.98 0.42 -17.07
C LEU A 114 9.86 -0.75 -17.50
N GLU A 115 10.96 -0.96 -16.83
CA GLU A 115 11.70 -2.22 -16.88
C GLU A 115 11.00 -3.25 -15.96
N LEU A 116 10.31 -4.21 -16.61
CA LEU A 116 9.59 -5.25 -15.90
C LEU A 116 10.53 -6.40 -15.53
N ILE A 117 10.69 -6.63 -14.24
CA ILE A 117 11.61 -7.64 -13.69
C ILE A 117 11.03 -9.06 -13.74
N GLY A 118 11.92 -10.06 -13.76
CA GLY A 118 11.56 -11.48 -13.72
C GLY A 118 11.30 -12.10 -15.09
N SER A 119 11.06 -13.40 -15.09
CA SER A 119 10.80 -14.21 -16.28
C SER A 119 9.35 -14.71 -16.30
N LYS A 120 8.84 -15.13 -17.47
CA LYS A 120 7.52 -15.78 -17.59
C LYS A 120 7.53 -17.25 -17.15
N THR A 121 8.72 -17.82 -16.95
CA THR A 121 8.87 -19.21 -16.52
C THR A 121 8.96 -19.27 -15.01
N PRO A 122 8.00 -19.92 -14.32
CA PRO A 122 8.02 -20.08 -12.87
C PRO A 122 8.99 -21.19 -12.44
N ASP A 123 9.52 -21.10 -11.23
CA ASP A 123 10.08 -22.24 -10.51
C ASP A 123 8.94 -22.99 -9.77
N GLU A 124 9.22 -24.23 -9.34
CA GLU A 124 8.25 -25.08 -8.64
C GLU A 124 7.62 -24.41 -7.40
N VAL A 125 8.39 -23.60 -6.66
CA VAL A 125 7.90 -22.88 -5.49
C VAL A 125 6.80 -21.87 -5.85
N HIS A 126 6.89 -21.22 -6.99
CA HIS A 126 5.87 -20.29 -7.49
C HIS A 126 4.58 -21.05 -7.85
N VAL A 127 4.72 -22.15 -8.60
CA VAL A 127 3.59 -22.99 -9.01
C VAL A 127 2.87 -23.56 -7.78
N ARG A 128 3.61 -24.09 -6.82
CA ARG A 128 3.05 -24.61 -5.57
C ARG A 128 2.28 -23.54 -4.80
N TYR A 129 2.84 -22.34 -4.70
CA TYR A 129 2.19 -21.20 -4.05
C TYR A 129 0.89 -20.79 -4.78
N LEU A 130 0.93 -20.66 -6.12
CA LEU A 130 -0.25 -20.29 -6.90
C LEU A 130 -1.36 -21.36 -6.80
N ASN A 131 -0.99 -22.63 -6.87
CA ASN A 131 -1.93 -23.74 -6.70
C ASN A 131 -2.58 -23.72 -5.29
N SER A 132 -1.83 -23.40 -4.24
CA SER A 132 -2.37 -23.24 -2.88
C SER A 132 -3.36 -22.07 -2.76
N ARG A 133 -3.32 -21.14 -3.71
CA ARG A 133 -4.25 -20.02 -3.83
C ARG A 133 -5.33 -20.24 -4.88
N HIS A 134 -5.41 -21.44 -5.47
CA HIS A 134 -6.32 -21.79 -6.56
C HIS A 134 -6.22 -20.83 -7.76
N ILE A 135 -5.00 -20.44 -8.11
CA ILE A 135 -4.70 -19.59 -9.26
C ILE A 135 -3.89 -20.42 -10.26
N ASP A 136 -4.42 -20.56 -11.46
CA ASP A 136 -3.72 -21.22 -12.55
C ASP A 136 -2.56 -20.36 -13.05
N THR A 137 -1.38 -20.98 -13.16
CA THR A 137 -0.15 -20.27 -13.49
C THR A 137 -0.11 -19.80 -14.94
N ASP A 138 -0.55 -20.64 -15.88
CA ASP A 138 -0.53 -20.32 -17.31
C ASP A 138 -1.54 -19.23 -17.62
N TRP A 139 -2.74 -19.32 -17.03
CA TRP A 139 -3.75 -18.26 -17.11
C TRP A 139 -3.21 -16.93 -16.55
N LEU A 140 -2.50 -16.97 -15.41
CA LEU A 140 -1.95 -15.75 -14.79
C LEU A 140 -0.88 -15.10 -15.68
N VAL A 141 -0.02 -15.91 -16.33
CA VAL A 141 0.99 -15.42 -17.26
C VAL A 141 0.35 -14.85 -18.53
N ASP A 142 -0.61 -15.59 -19.11
CA ASP A 142 -1.28 -15.17 -20.35
C ASP A 142 -2.13 -13.91 -20.16
N ARG A 143 -2.94 -13.89 -19.12
CA ARG A 143 -3.94 -12.84 -18.91
C ARG A 143 -3.39 -11.58 -18.23
N TYR A 144 -2.40 -11.71 -17.33
CA TYR A 144 -1.88 -10.59 -16.53
C TYR A 144 -0.40 -10.29 -16.80
N ASP A 145 0.25 -11.03 -17.71
CA ASP A 145 1.70 -10.95 -17.99
C ASP A 145 2.55 -11.07 -16.71
N ALA A 146 2.10 -11.94 -15.80
CA ALA A 146 2.82 -12.17 -14.55
C ALA A 146 4.24 -12.69 -14.81
N ARG A 147 5.16 -12.31 -13.95
CA ARG A 147 6.54 -12.74 -14.00
C ARG A 147 6.97 -13.32 -12.67
N PHE A 148 8.08 -14.03 -12.69
CA PHE A 148 8.61 -14.77 -11.55
C PHE A 148 10.06 -14.40 -11.33
N THR A 149 10.40 -14.11 -10.07
CA THR A 149 11.79 -13.81 -9.68
C THR A 149 12.30 -14.90 -8.75
N LYS A 150 13.54 -15.35 -8.97
CA LYS A 150 14.23 -16.30 -8.11
C LYS A 150 15.29 -15.58 -7.29
N GLU A 151 16.40 -15.23 -7.90
CA GLU A 151 17.55 -14.60 -7.25
C GLU A 151 17.65 -13.12 -7.65
N HIS A 152 16.63 -12.36 -7.29
CA HIS A 152 16.63 -10.92 -7.52
C HIS A 152 17.07 -10.20 -6.25
N LYS A 153 17.92 -9.18 -6.37
CA LYS A 153 18.55 -8.47 -5.24
C LYS A 153 17.53 -7.98 -4.20
N THR A 154 16.39 -7.49 -4.63
CA THR A 154 15.35 -6.91 -3.76
C THR A 154 14.04 -7.68 -3.80
N HIS A 155 13.69 -8.29 -4.92
CA HIS A 155 12.43 -9.01 -5.14
C HIS A 155 12.66 -10.52 -5.26
N ARG A 156 13.42 -11.10 -4.36
CA ARG A 156 13.71 -12.55 -4.36
C ARG A 156 12.45 -13.37 -4.10
N TRP A 157 12.25 -14.46 -4.85
CA TRP A 157 11.14 -15.42 -4.73
C TRP A 157 9.75 -14.76 -4.71
N ARG A 158 9.45 -14.00 -5.77
CA ARG A 158 8.16 -13.32 -5.88
C ARG A 158 7.44 -13.61 -7.18
N VAL A 159 6.12 -13.64 -7.10
CA VAL A 159 5.24 -13.42 -8.26
C VAL A 159 5.14 -11.92 -8.47
N ILE A 160 5.53 -11.46 -9.65
CA ILE A 160 5.51 -10.06 -10.06
C ILE A 160 4.25 -9.83 -10.90
N LEU A 161 3.40 -8.96 -10.44
CA LEU A 161 2.16 -8.58 -11.12
C LEU A 161 2.32 -7.16 -11.68
N PRO A 162 2.37 -7.00 -13.01
CA PRO A 162 2.45 -5.69 -13.64
C PRO A 162 1.20 -4.85 -13.37
N ILE A 163 1.41 -3.56 -13.20
CA ILE A 163 0.34 -2.58 -13.06
C ILE A 163 0.26 -1.76 -14.34
N TRP A 164 -0.94 -1.77 -14.91
CA TRP A 164 -1.25 -1.07 -16.14
C TRP A 164 -1.94 0.26 -15.87
N HIS A 165 -1.56 1.29 -16.62
CA HIS A 165 -2.27 2.54 -16.71
C HIS A 165 -2.20 3.06 -18.15
N THR A 166 -3.33 3.47 -18.74
CA THR A 166 -3.40 3.96 -20.12
C THR A 166 -2.70 3.04 -21.14
N ASN A 167 -3.01 1.74 -21.06
CA ASN A 167 -2.51 0.69 -21.96
C ASN A 167 -1.01 0.42 -21.97
N ARG A 168 -0.30 0.81 -20.90
CA ARG A 168 1.13 0.51 -20.72
C ARG A 168 1.42 0.08 -19.30
N TYR A 169 2.53 -0.63 -19.12
CA TYR A 169 3.06 -0.91 -17.77
C TYR A 169 3.58 0.36 -17.13
N VAL A 170 3.21 0.59 -15.89
CA VAL A 170 3.63 1.80 -15.15
C VAL A 170 4.31 1.49 -13.82
N SER A 171 4.05 0.33 -13.25
CA SER A 171 4.65 -0.15 -12.02
C SER A 171 4.44 -1.67 -11.91
N TYR A 172 4.82 -2.28 -10.83
CA TYR A 172 4.51 -3.68 -10.49
C TYR A 172 4.41 -3.87 -8.99
N VAL A 173 3.75 -4.95 -8.59
CA VAL A 173 3.76 -5.45 -7.21
C VAL A 173 4.26 -6.89 -7.18
N GLY A 174 5.18 -7.18 -6.27
CA GLY A 174 5.77 -8.49 -6.06
C GLY A 174 5.22 -9.16 -4.80
N ARG A 175 4.58 -10.33 -4.93
CA ARG A 175 4.12 -11.16 -3.82
C ARG A 175 5.15 -12.20 -3.46
N ASP A 176 5.58 -12.24 -2.21
CA ASP A 176 6.41 -13.31 -1.68
C ASP A 176 5.70 -14.66 -1.71
N VAL A 177 6.39 -15.71 -2.16
CA VAL A 177 5.86 -17.07 -2.27
C VAL A 177 6.45 -18.03 -1.24
N THR A 178 7.44 -17.60 -0.46
CA THR A 178 8.11 -18.44 0.55
C THR A 178 7.48 -18.33 1.92
N GLY A 179 6.86 -17.21 2.24
CA GLY A 179 6.38 -16.86 3.57
C GLY A 179 7.47 -16.35 4.51
N GLU A 180 8.73 -16.32 4.06
CA GLU A 180 9.90 -15.93 4.87
C GLU A 180 10.26 -14.45 4.76
N ALA A 181 9.78 -13.78 3.71
CA ALA A 181 10.11 -12.37 3.49
C ALA A 181 9.47 -11.47 4.55
N SER A 182 10.21 -10.48 5.02
CA SER A 182 9.75 -9.47 5.98
C SER A 182 8.52 -8.69 5.49
N HIS A 183 8.38 -8.56 4.17
CA HIS A 183 7.25 -7.90 3.52
C HIS A 183 6.58 -8.88 2.56
N ARG A 184 5.34 -9.24 2.87
CA ARG A 184 4.50 -10.09 2.02
C ARG A 184 4.35 -9.51 0.61
N TYR A 185 4.14 -8.22 0.50
CA TYR A 185 4.11 -7.46 -0.75
C TYR A 185 5.24 -6.45 -0.80
N LEU A 186 5.85 -6.30 -1.97
CA LEU A 186 6.86 -5.29 -2.26
C LEU A 186 6.56 -4.68 -3.64
N THR A 187 6.42 -3.38 -3.70
CA THR A 187 6.13 -2.67 -4.95
C THR A 187 7.41 -2.26 -5.68
N CYS A 188 7.28 -1.91 -6.96
CA CYS A 188 8.32 -1.19 -7.67
C CYS A 188 8.80 0.03 -6.86
N PHE A 189 10.08 0.31 -6.90
CA PHE A 189 10.58 1.51 -6.23
C PHE A 189 10.11 2.77 -6.95
N PRO A 190 9.79 3.86 -6.21
CA PRO A 190 9.25 5.08 -6.81
C PRO A 190 10.10 5.69 -7.92
N GLU A 191 11.44 5.52 -7.86
CA GLU A 191 12.38 5.97 -8.87
C GLU A 191 12.34 5.17 -10.16
N ASN A 192 11.80 3.95 -10.13
CA ASN A 192 11.74 3.03 -11.27
C ASN A 192 10.32 2.91 -11.85
N GLU A 193 9.30 3.46 -11.18
CA GLU A 193 7.94 3.42 -11.70
C GLU A 193 7.64 4.59 -12.64
N VAL A 194 6.90 4.32 -13.72
CA VAL A 194 6.47 5.33 -14.70
C VAL A 194 5.36 6.22 -14.12
N TYR A 195 4.50 5.65 -13.30
CA TYR A 195 3.41 6.34 -12.64
C TYR A 195 3.20 5.80 -11.22
N ASP A 196 2.74 6.65 -10.28
CA ASP A 196 2.59 6.25 -8.88
C ASP A 196 1.57 5.11 -8.75
N ILE A 197 2.05 3.94 -8.33
CA ILE A 197 1.24 2.74 -8.13
C ILE A 197 0.03 2.99 -7.23
N LYS A 198 0.13 3.93 -6.28
CA LYS A 198 -0.96 4.28 -5.36
C LYS A 198 -2.13 5.00 -6.02
N LEU A 199 -1.93 5.48 -7.25
CA LEU A 199 -2.98 6.11 -8.05
C LEU A 199 -3.59 5.12 -9.06
N CYS A 200 -3.05 3.91 -9.13
CA CYS A 200 -3.48 2.85 -10.04
C CYS A 200 -4.41 1.84 -9.36
N LEU A 201 -5.04 1.01 -10.18
CA LEU A 201 -5.82 -0.14 -9.78
C LEU A 201 -5.26 -1.38 -10.49
N PHE A 202 -5.03 -2.46 -9.75
CA PHE A 202 -4.68 -3.74 -10.37
C PHE A 202 -5.90 -4.32 -11.11
N GLY A 203 -5.68 -4.95 -12.24
CA GLY A 203 -6.72 -5.67 -12.98
C GLY A 203 -7.62 -4.81 -13.88
N MET A 204 -7.44 -3.48 -13.92
CA MET A 204 -8.25 -2.56 -14.75
C MET A 204 -8.31 -2.94 -16.23
N GLN A 205 -7.22 -3.48 -16.80
CA GLN A 205 -7.16 -3.92 -18.19
C GLN A 205 -8.01 -5.16 -18.47
N ARG A 206 -8.47 -5.86 -17.45
CA ARG A 206 -9.32 -7.06 -17.52
C ARG A 206 -10.75 -6.82 -17.03
N ALA A 207 -11.05 -5.62 -16.57
CA ALA A 207 -12.40 -5.21 -16.17
C ALA A 207 -13.13 -4.54 -17.36
N ILE A 208 -13.56 -5.37 -18.30
CA ILE A 208 -14.18 -4.91 -19.57
C ILE A 208 -15.69 -4.68 -19.47
N TRP A 209 -16.34 -5.13 -18.40
CA TRP A 209 -17.78 -5.00 -18.16
C TRP A 209 -18.14 -3.65 -17.53
N ASP A 210 -19.44 -3.35 -17.53
CA ASP A 210 -19.98 -2.15 -16.85
C ASP A 210 -20.01 -2.28 -15.32
N THR A 211 -19.90 -3.51 -14.82
CA THR A 211 -19.87 -3.82 -13.38
C THR A 211 -18.49 -4.33 -12.98
N VAL A 212 -18.05 -3.93 -11.80
CA VAL A 212 -16.73 -4.29 -11.25
C VAL A 212 -16.83 -4.69 -9.79
N ILE A 213 -16.01 -5.66 -9.36
CA ILE A 213 -15.77 -5.93 -7.93
C ILE A 213 -14.42 -5.34 -7.54
N VAL A 214 -14.39 -4.61 -6.44
CA VAL A 214 -13.22 -3.90 -5.93
C VAL A 214 -12.78 -4.51 -4.60
N VAL A 215 -11.55 -5.00 -4.55
CA VAL A 215 -10.93 -5.60 -3.36
C VAL A 215 -9.68 -4.83 -2.91
N GLU A 216 -9.09 -5.19 -1.77
CA GLU A 216 -7.86 -4.55 -1.30
C GLU A 216 -6.61 -5.09 -2.00
N GLY A 217 -6.48 -6.40 -2.12
CA GLY A 217 -5.29 -7.10 -2.57
C GLY A 217 -5.37 -7.66 -4.00
N PRO A 218 -4.24 -7.67 -4.75
CA PRO A 218 -4.22 -8.24 -6.10
C PRO A 218 -4.58 -9.73 -6.14
N PHE A 219 -4.16 -10.51 -5.14
CA PHE A 219 -4.45 -11.95 -5.09
C PHE A 219 -5.93 -12.24 -4.82
N ASP A 220 -6.63 -11.35 -4.10
CA ASP A 220 -8.08 -11.44 -3.91
C ASP A 220 -8.81 -11.17 -5.24
N ALA A 221 -8.33 -10.17 -5.99
CA ALA A 221 -8.86 -9.91 -7.34
C ALA A 221 -8.62 -11.09 -8.28
N LEU A 222 -7.42 -11.67 -8.28
CA LEU A 222 -7.10 -12.86 -9.10
C LEU A 222 -7.96 -14.07 -8.72
N ARG A 223 -8.27 -14.25 -7.44
CA ARG A 223 -9.10 -15.35 -6.95
C ARG A 223 -10.57 -15.20 -7.40
N ILE A 224 -11.09 -13.98 -7.46
CA ILE A 224 -12.42 -13.71 -8.04
C ILE A 224 -12.37 -13.92 -9.54
N GLY A 225 -11.35 -13.38 -10.24
CA GLY A 225 -11.17 -13.51 -11.68
C GLY A 225 -11.35 -12.19 -12.44
N GLU A 226 -11.53 -12.27 -13.76
CA GLU A 226 -11.66 -11.11 -14.62
C GLU A 226 -12.90 -10.27 -14.25
N GLY A 227 -12.74 -8.94 -14.24
CA GLY A 227 -13.76 -8.02 -13.76
C GLY A 227 -13.64 -7.69 -12.27
N ALA A 228 -12.70 -8.32 -11.56
CA ALA A 228 -12.27 -7.85 -10.24
C ALA A 228 -11.00 -7.00 -10.35
N ILE A 229 -10.94 -5.93 -9.53
CA ILE A 229 -9.81 -5.00 -9.46
C ILE A 229 -9.38 -4.80 -8.01
N ALA A 230 -8.11 -4.40 -7.79
CA ALA A 230 -7.63 -4.14 -6.44
C ALA A 230 -7.07 -2.72 -6.27
N THR A 231 -7.28 -2.17 -5.06
CA THR A 231 -6.77 -0.84 -4.65
C THR A 231 -5.29 -0.85 -4.27
N LEU A 232 -4.64 -2.01 -4.29
CA LEU A 232 -3.22 -2.18 -3.96
C LEU A 232 -2.90 -1.81 -2.51
N GLY A 233 -3.80 -2.14 -1.61
CA GLY A 233 -3.72 -1.95 -0.17
C GLY A 233 -4.89 -1.18 0.42
N SER A 234 -4.94 -1.13 1.75
CA SER A 234 -6.07 -0.59 2.52
C SER A 234 -6.28 0.92 2.39
N GLY A 235 -5.27 1.67 1.92
CA GLY A 235 -5.29 3.13 1.86
C GLY A 235 -5.60 3.67 0.46
N TRP A 236 -6.80 3.44 -0.09
CA TRP A 236 -7.21 3.94 -1.39
C TRP A 236 -7.09 5.48 -1.50
N LYS A 237 -7.02 5.99 -2.74
CA LYS A 237 -6.85 7.41 -3.10
C LYS A 237 -8.03 7.92 -3.91
N ASN A 238 -8.27 9.23 -3.86
CA ASN A 238 -9.35 9.86 -4.63
C ASN A 238 -9.26 9.56 -6.13
N GLU A 239 -8.05 9.45 -6.68
CA GLU A 239 -7.84 9.08 -8.07
C GLU A 239 -8.37 7.66 -8.38
N GLN A 240 -8.16 6.71 -7.50
CA GLN A 240 -8.72 5.36 -7.65
C GLN A 240 -10.27 5.38 -7.59
N ALA A 241 -10.85 6.16 -6.67
CA ALA A 241 -12.30 6.34 -6.62
C ALA A 241 -12.84 7.00 -7.90
N ARG A 242 -12.11 7.99 -8.45
CA ARG A 242 -12.44 8.63 -9.72
C ARG A 242 -12.41 7.62 -10.88
N LEU A 243 -11.36 6.82 -10.99
CA LEU A 243 -11.22 5.80 -12.03
C LEU A 243 -12.38 4.79 -11.96
N ILE A 244 -12.76 4.34 -10.78
CA ILE A 244 -13.89 3.41 -10.60
C ILE A 244 -15.20 4.09 -10.99
N GLY A 245 -15.48 5.25 -10.42
CA GLY A 245 -16.75 5.94 -10.62
C GLY A 245 -16.98 6.40 -12.06
N THR A 246 -15.91 6.77 -12.79
CA THR A 246 -16.01 7.22 -14.18
C THR A 246 -16.02 6.07 -15.20
N ARG A 247 -15.35 4.94 -14.89
CA ARG A 247 -15.18 3.83 -15.85
C ARG A 247 -16.37 2.86 -15.83
N PHE A 248 -16.97 2.63 -14.65
CA PHE A 248 -18.00 1.60 -14.47
C PHE A 248 -19.35 2.21 -14.16
N ARG A 249 -20.42 1.52 -14.53
CA ARG A 249 -21.80 1.88 -14.15
C ARG A 249 -22.12 1.39 -12.74
N ARG A 250 -21.48 0.28 -12.32
CA ARG A 250 -21.71 -0.32 -11.01
C ARG A 250 -20.40 -0.83 -10.41
N SER A 251 -20.23 -0.62 -9.12
CA SER A 251 -19.14 -1.23 -8.36
C SER A 251 -19.63 -1.89 -7.08
N TYR A 252 -19.07 -3.05 -6.78
CA TYR A 252 -19.25 -3.75 -5.52
C TYR A 252 -17.92 -3.72 -4.77
N ILE A 253 -17.87 -3.07 -3.61
CA ILE A 253 -16.66 -2.97 -2.80
C ILE A 253 -16.67 -4.13 -1.81
N LEU A 254 -15.70 -5.01 -1.92
CA LEU A 254 -15.56 -6.23 -1.11
C LEU A 254 -14.17 -6.21 -0.46
N PHE A 255 -14.06 -5.60 0.71
CA PHE A 255 -12.85 -5.54 1.51
C PHE A 255 -12.88 -6.63 2.60
N ASP A 256 -11.78 -6.78 3.33
CA ASP A 256 -11.65 -7.74 4.41
C ASP A 256 -12.75 -7.57 5.49
N ALA A 257 -13.04 -8.63 6.23
CA ALA A 257 -14.14 -8.65 7.23
C ALA A 257 -13.90 -7.75 8.46
N GLU A 258 -12.72 -7.14 8.57
CA GLU A 258 -12.36 -6.25 9.67
C GLU A 258 -13.22 -4.98 9.70
N LYS A 259 -13.59 -4.52 10.90
CA LYS A 259 -14.42 -3.30 11.08
C LYS A 259 -13.86 -2.08 10.35
N ASP A 260 -12.56 -1.87 10.43
CA ASP A 260 -11.91 -0.73 9.76
C ASP A 260 -11.90 -0.87 8.23
N ALA A 261 -11.80 -2.09 7.70
CA ALA A 261 -11.91 -2.36 6.28
C ALA A 261 -13.32 -2.05 5.76
N ILE A 262 -14.36 -2.45 6.48
CA ILE A 262 -15.76 -2.14 6.14
C ILE A 262 -16.00 -0.63 6.13
N ILE A 263 -15.44 0.13 7.09
CA ILE A 263 -15.54 1.59 7.10
C ILE A 263 -14.84 2.19 5.87
N ARG A 264 -13.67 1.69 5.50
CA ARG A 264 -12.94 2.13 4.30
C ARG A 264 -13.71 1.80 3.03
N ALA A 265 -14.31 0.60 2.95
CA ALA A 265 -15.15 0.19 1.82
C ALA A 265 -16.35 1.13 1.62
N ARG A 266 -17.06 1.49 2.70
CA ARG A 266 -18.18 2.43 2.64
C ARG A 266 -17.74 3.82 2.16
N LYS A 267 -16.60 4.32 2.65
CA LYS A 267 -16.04 5.60 2.20
C LYS A 267 -15.64 5.56 0.73
N LEU A 268 -15.06 4.45 0.25
CA LEU A 268 -14.73 4.29 -1.17
C LEU A 268 -16.00 4.27 -2.02
N ALA A 269 -17.02 3.49 -1.63
CA ALA A 269 -18.29 3.44 -2.34
C ALA A 269 -18.93 4.84 -2.47
N GLN A 270 -18.96 5.61 -1.40
CA GLN A 270 -19.45 7.00 -1.42
C GLN A 270 -18.61 7.88 -2.35
N ALA A 271 -17.29 7.80 -2.28
CA ALA A 271 -16.38 8.57 -3.12
C ALA A 271 -16.57 8.24 -4.62
N CYS A 272 -16.75 6.97 -4.99
CA CYS A 272 -17.00 6.59 -6.39
C CYS A 272 -18.26 7.24 -6.95
N MET A 273 -19.35 7.31 -6.18
CA MET A 273 -20.60 7.91 -6.60
C MET A 273 -20.51 9.44 -6.81
N MET A 274 -19.53 10.11 -6.20
CA MET A 274 -19.33 11.56 -6.37
C MET A 274 -18.80 11.95 -7.75
N PHE A 275 -18.16 11.01 -8.47
CA PHE A 275 -17.54 11.30 -9.76
C PHE A 275 -18.46 11.10 -10.98
N ASN A 276 -19.58 10.39 -10.80
CA ASN A 276 -20.55 10.17 -11.85
C ASN A 276 -21.94 9.91 -11.26
N ASN A 277 -22.90 10.77 -11.55
CA ASN A 277 -24.27 10.68 -11.03
C ASN A 277 -25.01 9.40 -11.45
N GLY A 278 -24.56 8.70 -12.50
CA GLY A 278 -25.11 7.42 -12.95
C GLY A 278 -24.45 6.20 -12.32
N HIS A 279 -23.32 6.38 -11.63
CA HIS A 279 -22.60 5.28 -11.00
C HIS A 279 -23.30 4.80 -9.73
N LYS A 280 -23.46 3.48 -9.59
CA LYS A 280 -24.02 2.85 -8.39
C LYS A 280 -22.91 2.06 -7.68
N SER A 281 -22.70 2.34 -6.40
CA SER A 281 -21.70 1.62 -5.60
C SER A 281 -22.34 1.02 -4.35
N SER A 282 -22.02 -0.23 -4.08
CA SER A 282 -22.50 -0.98 -2.92
C SER A 282 -21.36 -1.69 -2.22
N VAL A 283 -21.48 -1.94 -0.92
CA VAL A 283 -20.53 -2.70 -0.14
C VAL A 283 -21.06 -4.10 0.08
N ILE A 284 -20.25 -5.12 -0.27
CA ILE A 284 -20.46 -6.49 0.12
C ILE A 284 -19.66 -6.73 1.40
N THR A 285 -20.30 -7.28 2.43
CA THR A 285 -19.62 -7.65 3.69
C THR A 285 -19.53 -9.15 3.81
N LEU A 286 -18.36 -9.64 4.17
CA LEU A 286 -18.16 -11.06 4.49
C LEU A 286 -18.77 -11.37 5.86
N SER A 287 -19.49 -12.50 5.95
CA SER A 287 -19.84 -13.10 7.24
C SER A 287 -18.65 -13.91 7.74
N GLY A 288 -18.44 -14.00 9.07
CA GLY A 288 -17.31 -14.73 9.65
C GLY A 288 -17.27 -16.23 9.30
N GLU A 289 -18.36 -16.79 8.80
CA GLU A 289 -18.45 -18.17 8.30
C GLU A 289 -17.93 -18.31 6.86
N GLN A 290 -17.83 -17.23 6.09
CA GLN A 290 -17.43 -17.22 4.68
C GLN A 290 -15.93 -17.01 4.48
N GLY A 291 -15.18 -16.65 5.54
CA GLY A 291 -13.75 -16.33 5.47
C GLY A 291 -13.44 -14.93 5.99
N LYS A 292 -12.16 -14.63 6.14
CA LYS A 292 -11.68 -13.34 6.65
C LYS A 292 -11.36 -12.34 5.53
N ASP A 293 -10.99 -12.85 4.36
CA ASP A 293 -10.67 -12.05 3.18
C ASP A 293 -11.27 -12.69 1.91
N PRO A 294 -11.41 -11.92 0.80
CA PRO A 294 -11.97 -12.43 -0.44
C PRO A 294 -11.19 -13.60 -1.06
N GLY A 295 -9.91 -13.73 -0.75
CA GLY A 295 -9.04 -14.82 -1.24
C GLY A 295 -9.36 -16.18 -0.62
N GLU A 296 -10.07 -16.21 0.52
CA GLU A 296 -10.48 -17.43 1.24
C GLU A 296 -11.90 -17.91 0.88
N LEU A 297 -12.61 -17.18 0.02
CA LEU A 297 -14.01 -17.48 -0.31
C LEU A 297 -14.17 -18.85 -0.99
N PRO A 298 -15.23 -19.61 -0.62
CA PRO A 298 -15.57 -20.85 -1.31
C PRO A 298 -15.96 -20.59 -2.77
N GLU A 299 -15.72 -21.57 -3.64
CA GLU A 299 -15.94 -21.44 -5.08
C GLU A 299 -17.40 -21.07 -5.43
N GLU A 300 -18.37 -21.61 -4.72
CA GLU A 300 -19.80 -21.26 -4.91
C GLU A 300 -20.09 -19.77 -4.69
N THR A 301 -19.39 -19.14 -3.74
CA THR A 301 -19.50 -17.68 -3.51
C THR A 301 -18.81 -16.90 -4.61
N LEU A 302 -17.65 -17.37 -5.08
CA LEU A 302 -16.94 -16.74 -6.19
C LEU A 302 -17.74 -16.80 -7.50
N VAL A 303 -18.45 -17.92 -7.75
CA VAL A 303 -19.36 -18.03 -8.91
C VAL A 303 -20.43 -16.93 -8.85
N LYS A 304 -21.09 -16.74 -7.69
CA LYS A 304 -22.07 -15.67 -7.52
C LYS A 304 -21.48 -14.27 -7.72
N LEU A 305 -20.25 -14.05 -7.27
CA LEU A 305 -19.55 -12.78 -7.50
C LEU A 305 -19.27 -12.53 -8.98
N ARG A 306 -18.85 -13.57 -9.72
CA ARG A 306 -18.65 -13.50 -11.19
C ARG A 306 -19.97 -13.24 -11.93
N GLU A 307 -21.07 -13.84 -11.51
CA GLU A 307 -22.41 -13.56 -12.03
C GLU A 307 -22.78 -12.09 -11.88
N LEU A 308 -22.46 -11.44 -10.75
CA LEU A 308 -22.66 -10.00 -10.56
C LEU A 308 -21.88 -9.14 -11.56
N ILE A 309 -20.71 -9.60 -12.00
CA ILE A 309 -19.88 -8.88 -12.98
C ILE A 309 -20.44 -9.04 -14.38
N HIS A 310 -20.82 -10.26 -14.74
CA HIS A 310 -21.18 -10.62 -16.12
C HIS A 310 -22.66 -10.32 -16.44
N GLY A 311 -23.49 -10.09 -15.43
CA GLY A 311 -24.93 -9.76 -15.55
C GLY A 311 -25.76 -10.98 -15.64
#